data_5ba11a4faa36f3fb033211dc026a4826
#
_entry.id   5ba11a4faa36f3fb033211dc026a4826
#
_cell.length_a   1.000
_cell.length_b   1.000
_cell.length_c   1.000
_cell.angle_alpha   90.00
_cell.angle_beta   90.00
_cell.angle_gamma   90.00
#
_symmetry.space_group_name_H-M   'P 1'
#
loop_
_entity.id
_entity.type
_entity.pdbx_description
1 polymer ?
#
loop_
_entity_poly.entity_id
_entity_poly.type
_entity_poly.pdbx_seq_one_letter_code
_entity_poly.pdbx_strand_id
1 'polypeptide(L)'
;NFAIEILDVDYFKEYNDNYGHQQGDRCLEQIAEVIRQLAAENSAFCARYGGDEFVIIYENVEREQMAAFAMELKQRVMRLQMEHRYSKALPIVTVSQGICWDIPKKGNKMWDFLHSADNMLYRVKKFSRNNFCVGDVKETDDMIFGTLQ
;
A
#
# COMPACT_ATOMS: atom_id res chain seq x y z
N ASN A 1 9.71 -5.92 16.48
CA ASN A 1 8.92 -6.21 15.25
C ASN A 1 8.92 -4.96 14.38
N PHE A 2 9.00 -5.16 13.08
CA PHE A 2 9.19 -4.09 12.14
C PHE A 2 8.48 -4.42 10.84
N ALA A 3 7.90 -3.41 10.21
CA ALA A 3 7.25 -3.61 8.91
C ALA A 3 7.50 -2.42 8.00
N ILE A 4 7.65 -2.71 6.72
CA ILE A 4 7.67 -1.70 5.66
C ILE A 4 6.54 -2.01 4.70
N GLU A 5 5.77 -1.01 4.42
CA GLU A 5 4.72 -1.07 3.41
C GLU A 5 5.07 -0.18 2.23
N ILE A 6 4.92 -0.72 1.02
CA ILE A 6 4.97 0.05 -0.21
C ILE A 6 3.59 -0.05 -0.86
N LEU A 7 3.06 1.07 -1.28
CA LEU A 7 1.77 1.07 -1.96
C LEU A 7 1.78 2.03 -3.13
N ASP A 8 0.94 1.77 -4.11
CA ASP A 8 0.74 2.69 -5.21
C ASP A 8 -0.72 2.77 -5.63
N VAL A 9 -1.03 3.79 -6.41
CA VAL A 9 -2.38 4.04 -6.90
C VAL A 9 -2.61 3.21 -8.16
N ASP A 10 -3.66 2.39 -8.14
CA ASP A 10 -3.99 1.52 -9.27
C ASP A 10 -4.36 2.33 -10.51
N TYR A 11 -3.73 1.98 -11.63
CA TYR A 11 -4.00 2.59 -12.95
C TYR A 11 -3.86 4.12 -12.92
N PHE A 12 -2.86 4.63 -12.20
CA PHE A 12 -2.68 6.07 -12.06
C PHE A 12 -2.25 6.75 -13.37
N LYS A 13 -1.49 6.05 -14.22
CA LYS A 13 -1.16 6.57 -15.54
C LYS A 13 -2.43 6.83 -16.36
N GLU A 14 -3.33 5.87 -16.37
CA GLU A 14 -4.63 5.99 -17.06
C GLU A 14 -5.47 7.11 -16.46
N TYR A 15 -5.41 7.26 -15.14
CA TYR A 15 -6.08 8.38 -14.47
C TYR A 15 -5.58 9.73 -14.99
N ASN A 16 -4.27 9.94 -14.98
CA ASN A 16 -3.65 11.18 -15.48
C ASN A 16 -3.95 11.41 -16.96
N ASP A 17 -3.87 10.35 -17.78
CA ASP A 17 -4.11 10.47 -19.22
C ASP A 17 -5.53 10.93 -19.53
N ASN A 18 -6.50 10.59 -18.67
CA ASN A 18 -7.92 10.85 -18.92
C ASN A 18 -8.50 12.01 -18.10
N TYR A 19 -7.98 12.27 -16.90
CA TYR A 19 -8.48 13.35 -16.04
C TYR A 19 -7.52 14.53 -15.94
N GLY A 20 -6.31 14.39 -16.46
CA GLY A 20 -5.29 15.44 -16.46
C GLY A 20 -4.42 15.42 -15.20
N HIS A 21 -3.22 16.00 -15.33
CA HIS A 21 -2.22 16.00 -14.26
C HIS A 21 -2.65 16.80 -13.02
N GLN A 22 -3.41 17.88 -13.22
CA GLN A 22 -3.89 18.67 -12.08
C GLN A 22 -4.84 17.85 -11.20
N GLN A 23 -5.75 17.10 -11.83
CA GLN A 23 -6.65 16.21 -11.11
C GLN A 23 -5.89 15.05 -10.50
N GLY A 24 -4.85 14.55 -11.19
CA GLY A 24 -3.94 13.53 -10.66
C GLY A 24 -3.25 14.00 -9.39
N ASP A 25 -2.76 15.24 -9.36
CA ASP A 25 -2.13 15.81 -8.17
C ASP A 25 -3.13 15.90 -7.01
N ARG A 26 -4.36 16.31 -7.27
CA ARG A 26 -5.41 16.34 -6.24
C ARG A 26 -5.74 14.95 -5.73
N CYS A 27 -5.77 13.97 -6.61
CA CYS A 27 -5.96 12.56 -6.23
C CYS A 27 -4.87 12.09 -5.28
N LEU A 28 -3.61 12.35 -5.61
CA LEU A 28 -2.47 11.98 -4.77
C LEU A 28 -2.49 12.71 -3.43
N GLU A 29 -2.88 13.97 -3.40
CA GLU A 29 -3.00 14.75 -2.16
C GLU A 29 -4.05 14.12 -1.22
N GLN A 30 -5.19 13.70 -1.73
CA GLN A 30 -6.23 13.06 -0.93
C GLN A 30 -5.77 11.71 -0.38
N ILE A 31 -5.09 10.92 -1.20
CA ILE A 31 -4.53 9.63 -0.77
C ILE A 31 -3.44 9.86 0.28
N ALA A 32 -2.55 10.82 0.05
CA ALA A 32 -1.49 11.17 1.01
C ALA A 32 -2.09 11.57 2.36
N GLU A 33 -3.21 12.29 2.38
CA GLU A 33 -3.88 12.67 3.62
C GLU A 33 -4.43 11.45 4.37
N VAL A 34 -5.03 10.50 3.65
CA VAL A 34 -5.50 9.23 4.24
C VAL A 34 -4.32 8.49 4.88
N ILE A 35 -3.22 8.37 4.15
CA ILE A 35 -2.01 7.68 4.63
C ILE A 35 -1.46 8.39 5.87
N ARG A 36 -1.37 9.72 5.82
CA ARG A 36 -0.84 10.53 6.92
C ARG A 36 -1.67 10.34 8.19
N GLN A 37 -3.00 10.37 8.07
CA GLN A 37 -3.88 10.17 9.21
C GLN A 37 -3.73 8.77 9.81
N LEU A 38 -3.73 7.75 8.98
CA LEU A 38 -3.57 6.37 9.44
C LEU A 38 -2.21 6.15 10.10
N ALA A 39 -1.14 6.70 9.51
CA ALA A 39 0.20 6.63 10.08
C ALA A 39 0.26 7.30 11.46
N ALA A 40 -0.33 8.48 11.59
CA ALA A 40 -0.37 9.20 12.86
C ALA A 40 -1.13 8.41 13.94
N GLU A 41 -2.25 7.78 13.58
CA GLU A 41 -3.04 6.96 14.51
C GLU A 41 -2.26 5.75 15.02
N ASN A 42 -1.26 5.30 14.28
CA ASN A 42 -0.52 4.08 14.59
C ASN A 42 0.96 4.35 14.88
N SER A 43 1.33 5.59 15.11
CA SER A 43 2.71 6.01 15.40
C SER A 43 3.69 5.51 14.34
N ALA A 44 3.26 5.52 13.07
CA ALA A 44 4.06 5.10 11.93
C ALA A 44 4.64 6.31 11.20
N PHE A 45 5.72 6.07 10.47
CA PHE A 45 6.31 7.06 9.57
C PHE A 45 5.80 6.83 8.17
N CYS A 46 5.46 7.89 7.44
CA CYS A 46 5.08 7.77 6.04
C CYS A 46 5.78 8.82 5.18
N ALA A 47 5.97 8.48 3.92
CA ALA A 47 6.58 9.38 2.95
C ALA A 47 6.11 9.04 1.55
N ARG A 48 6.19 10.01 0.64
CA ARG A 48 6.00 9.75 -0.77
C ARG A 48 7.32 9.21 -1.33
N TYR A 49 7.25 8.02 -1.93
CA TYR A 49 8.44 7.29 -2.37
C TYR A 49 8.77 7.59 -3.84
N GLY A 50 7.79 7.80 -4.66
CA GLY A 50 7.92 8.10 -6.09
C GLY A 50 6.69 8.84 -6.59
N GLY A 51 6.44 8.83 -7.89
CA GLY A 51 5.32 9.55 -8.49
C GLY A 51 3.99 9.26 -7.81
N ASP A 52 3.53 8.02 -7.89
CA ASP A 52 2.27 7.54 -7.32
C ASP A 52 2.51 6.48 -6.24
N GLU A 53 3.73 6.41 -5.72
CA GLU A 53 4.13 5.41 -4.71
C GLU A 53 4.36 6.07 -3.35
N PHE A 54 3.95 5.36 -2.30
CA PHE A 54 4.10 5.78 -0.90
C PHE A 54 4.73 4.65 -0.11
N VAL A 55 5.45 5.02 0.95
CA VAL A 55 6.03 4.08 1.90
C VAL A 55 5.54 4.40 3.30
N ILE A 56 5.25 3.34 4.08
CA ILE A 56 4.92 3.48 5.49
C ILE A 56 5.81 2.53 6.28
N ILE A 57 6.38 3.03 7.37
CA ILE A 57 7.26 2.26 8.26
C ILE A 57 6.59 2.13 9.62
N TYR A 58 6.45 0.90 10.08
CA TYR A 58 5.84 0.57 11.37
C TYR A 58 6.88 -0.08 12.28
N GLU A 59 6.91 0.34 13.53
CA GLU A 59 7.74 -0.28 14.57
C GLU A 59 6.84 -0.86 15.66
N ASN A 60 7.31 -1.94 16.31
CA ASN A 60 6.60 -2.58 17.41
C ASN A 60 5.16 -2.96 17.07
N VAL A 61 4.98 -3.56 15.91
CA VAL A 61 3.68 -3.93 15.37
C VAL A 61 3.62 -5.44 15.20
N GLU A 62 2.45 -6.03 15.47
CA GLU A 62 2.23 -7.45 15.22
C GLU A 62 1.80 -7.67 13.77
N ARG A 63 2.05 -8.88 13.27
CA ARG A 63 1.76 -9.24 11.89
C ARG A 63 0.27 -9.09 11.55
N GLU A 64 -0.59 -9.52 12.45
CA GLU A 64 -2.04 -9.44 12.29
C GLU A 64 -2.53 -7.99 12.30
N GLN A 65 -1.86 -7.12 13.05
CA GLN A 65 -2.15 -5.69 13.04
C GLN A 65 -1.86 -5.06 11.67
N MET A 66 -0.81 -5.54 10.99
CA MET A 66 -0.49 -5.05 9.65
C MET A 66 -1.60 -5.35 8.66
N ALA A 67 -2.18 -6.55 8.73
CA ALA A 67 -3.32 -6.90 7.89
C ALA A 67 -4.52 -5.99 8.18
N ALA A 68 -4.78 -5.70 9.45
CA ALA A 68 -5.86 -4.80 9.86
C ALA A 68 -5.63 -3.36 9.36
N PHE A 69 -4.42 -2.85 9.49
CA PHE A 69 -4.07 -1.50 9.02
C PHE A 69 -4.20 -1.40 7.50
N ALA A 70 -3.73 -2.41 6.77
CA ALA A 70 -3.81 -2.44 5.32
C ALA A 70 -5.28 -2.48 4.84
N MET A 71 -6.12 -3.26 5.51
CA MET A 71 -7.54 -3.31 5.21
C MET A 71 -8.21 -1.95 5.47
N GLU A 72 -7.87 -1.30 6.59
CA GLU A 72 -8.39 0.02 6.92
C GLU A 72 -8.00 1.06 5.88
N LEU A 73 -6.73 1.03 5.43
CA LEU A 73 -6.25 1.94 4.40
C LEU A 73 -7.00 1.73 3.08
N LYS A 74 -7.15 0.48 2.67
CA LYS A 74 -7.91 0.12 1.47
C LYS A 74 -9.32 0.71 1.52
N GLN A 75 -10.01 0.52 2.64
CA GLN A 75 -11.37 1.00 2.82
C GLN A 75 -11.46 2.52 2.85
N ARG A 76 -10.53 3.20 3.52
CA ARG A 76 -10.51 4.66 3.56
C ARG A 76 -10.33 5.28 2.18
N VAL A 77 -9.45 4.69 1.36
CA VAL A 77 -9.26 5.15 -0.01
C VAL A 77 -10.53 4.93 -0.82
N MET A 78 -11.15 3.76 -0.72
CA MET A 78 -12.41 3.48 -1.42
C MET A 78 -13.53 4.43 -1.00
N ARG A 79 -13.61 4.81 0.28
CA ARG A 79 -14.63 5.74 0.79
C ARG A 79 -14.50 7.15 0.23
N LEU A 80 -13.35 7.52 -0.32
CA LEU A 80 -13.18 8.81 -0.99
C LEU A 80 -14.07 8.89 -2.25
N GLN A 81 -14.46 7.75 -2.82
CA GLN A 81 -15.33 7.65 -3.98
C GLN A 81 -14.85 8.53 -5.14
N MET A 82 -13.54 8.60 -5.34
CA MET A 82 -12.98 9.34 -6.47
C MET A 82 -13.20 8.53 -7.75
N GLU A 83 -13.98 9.09 -8.68
CA GLU A 83 -14.27 8.41 -9.92
C GLU A 83 -13.00 8.07 -10.70
N HIS A 84 -12.92 6.84 -11.20
CA HIS A 84 -11.88 6.40 -12.14
C HIS A 84 -12.48 5.40 -13.10
N ARG A 85 -13.17 5.91 -14.13
CA ARG A 85 -13.90 5.06 -15.07
C ARG A 85 -12.97 4.24 -15.97
N TYR A 86 -11.68 4.55 -15.99
CA TYR A 86 -10.68 3.84 -16.80
C TYR A 86 -9.88 2.80 -16.02
N SER A 87 -10.18 2.64 -14.75
CA SER A 87 -9.56 1.59 -13.94
C SER A 87 -10.19 0.24 -14.23
N LYS A 88 -9.35 -0.78 -14.38
CA LYS A 88 -9.82 -2.16 -14.58
C LYS A 88 -10.11 -2.85 -13.23
N ALA A 89 -9.75 -2.23 -12.12
CA ALA A 89 -10.03 -2.79 -10.79
C ALA A 89 -11.47 -2.49 -10.38
N LEU A 90 -11.78 -1.21 -10.16
CA LEU A 90 -13.13 -0.71 -9.84
C LEU A 90 -13.30 0.66 -10.50
N PRO A 91 -14.53 1.16 -10.67
CA PRO A 91 -14.73 2.47 -11.28
C PRO A 91 -14.43 3.64 -10.34
N ILE A 92 -13.61 3.43 -9.34
CA ILE A 92 -13.11 4.42 -8.39
C ILE A 92 -11.61 4.24 -8.20
N VAL A 93 -10.95 5.26 -7.68
CA VAL A 93 -9.51 5.19 -7.34
C VAL A 93 -9.31 4.19 -6.20
N THR A 94 -8.38 3.27 -6.40
CA THR A 94 -7.99 2.26 -5.41
C THR A 94 -6.47 2.20 -5.31
N VAL A 95 -5.98 1.49 -4.29
CA VAL A 95 -4.54 1.29 -4.08
C VAL A 95 -4.22 -0.19 -3.93
N SER A 96 -3.01 -0.56 -4.32
CA SER A 96 -2.44 -1.88 -4.06
C SER A 96 -1.31 -1.73 -3.05
N GLN A 97 -1.21 -2.64 -2.09
CA GLN A 97 -0.29 -2.55 -0.95
C GLN A 97 0.53 -3.82 -0.82
N GLY A 98 1.83 -3.66 -0.70
CA GLY A 98 2.75 -4.74 -0.38
C GLY A 98 3.44 -4.46 0.94
N ILE A 99 3.43 -5.42 1.86
CA ILE A 99 3.97 -5.24 3.21
C ILE A 99 4.93 -6.37 3.52
N CYS A 100 6.11 -6.02 4.02
CA CYS A 100 7.03 -6.96 4.64
C CYS A 100 7.02 -6.72 6.14
N TRP A 101 6.58 -7.70 6.90
CA TRP A 101 6.65 -7.71 8.35
C TRP A 101 7.59 -8.81 8.80
N ASP A 102 8.51 -8.50 9.70
CA ASP A 102 9.39 -9.51 10.27
C ASP A 102 9.96 -9.03 11.60
N ILE A 103 10.58 -9.97 12.30
CA ILE A 103 11.42 -9.68 13.47
C ILE A 103 12.83 -9.50 12.92
N PRO A 104 13.41 -8.28 13.00
CA PRO A 104 14.75 -8.04 12.47
C PRO A 104 15.77 -8.95 13.12
N LYS A 105 16.61 -9.57 12.29
CA LYS A 105 17.69 -10.45 12.73
C LYS A 105 19.03 -9.82 12.39
N LYS A 106 20.08 -10.26 13.07
CA LYS A 106 21.44 -9.83 12.77
C LYS A 106 21.72 -10.10 11.29
N GLY A 107 22.18 -9.08 10.58
CA GLY A 107 22.44 -9.15 9.15
C GLY A 107 21.30 -8.66 8.25
N ASN A 108 20.10 -8.48 8.79
CA ASN A 108 19.00 -7.87 8.02
C ASN A 108 19.28 -6.38 7.80
N LYS A 109 18.92 -5.90 6.61
CA LYS A 109 19.03 -4.50 6.24
C LYS A 109 17.67 -3.96 5.84
N MET A 110 17.50 -2.65 5.90
CA MET A 110 16.30 -1.98 5.40
C MET A 110 15.99 -2.43 3.95
N TRP A 111 17.01 -2.61 3.16
CA TRP A 111 16.90 -3.09 1.78
C TRP A 111 16.16 -4.43 1.68
N ASP A 112 16.43 -5.36 2.59
CA ASP A 112 15.78 -6.68 2.58
C ASP A 112 14.27 -6.56 2.77
N PHE A 113 13.85 -5.68 3.67
CA PHE A 113 12.43 -5.39 3.93
C PHE A 113 11.77 -4.69 2.73
N LEU A 114 12.44 -3.70 2.15
CA LEU A 114 11.93 -2.97 0.98
C LEU A 114 11.75 -3.90 -0.22
N HIS A 115 12.74 -4.77 -0.45
CA HIS A 115 12.70 -5.72 -1.56
C HIS A 115 11.53 -6.69 -1.41
N SER A 116 11.34 -7.23 -0.22
CA SER A 116 10.23 -8.13 0.07
C SER A 116 8.88 -7.43 -0.05
N ALA A 117 8.76 -6.20 0.47
CA ALA A 117 7.54 -5.42 0.35
C ALA A 117 7.19 -5.17 -1.13
N ASP A 118 8.19 -4.86 -1.94
CA ASP A 118 8.01 -4.65 -3.38
C ASP A 118 7.52 -5.92 -4.07
N ASN A 119 8.05 -7.08 -3.69
CA ASN A 119 7.59 -8.37 -4.21
C ASN A 119 6.15 -8.67 -3.80
N MET A 120 5.76 -8.31 -2.57
CA MET A 120 4.37 -8.45 -2.12
C MET A 120 3.44 -7.55 -2.94
N LEU A 121 3.86 -6.33 -3.22
CA LEU A 121 3.10 -5.41 -4.06
C LEU A 121 2.92 -5.96 -5.48
N TYR A 122 3.98 -6.52 -6.05
CA TYR A 122 3.91 -7.16 -7.36
C TYR A 122 2.86 -8.27 -7.40
N ARG A 123 2.80 -9.09 -6.35
CA ARG A 123 1.80 -10.17 -6.24
C ARG A 123 0.38 -9.62 -6.25
N VAL A 124 0.13 -8.54 -5.49
CA VAL A 124 -1.17 -7.90 -5.45
C VAL A 124 -1.58 -7.36 -6.82
N LYS A 125 -0.66 -6.66 -7.48
CA LYS A 125 -0.92 -6.11 -8.81
C LYS A 125 -1.22 -7.19 -9.84
N LYS A 126 -0.56 -8.33 -9.75
CA LYS A 126 -0.75 -9.44 -10.66
C LYS A 126 -2.07 -10.17 -10.42
N PHE A 127 -2.50 -10.25 -9.16
CA PHE A 127 -3.68 -11.05 -8.77
C PHE A 127 -5.00 -10.28 -8.86
N SER A 128 -5.07 -9.11 -8.26
CA SER A 128 -6.37 -8.47 -8.09
C SER A 128 -6.35 -6.96 -8.15
N ARG A 129 -5.24 -6.31 -7.76
CA ARG A 129 -5.22 -4.90 -7.41
C ARG A 129 -6.27 -4.59 -6.33
N ASN A 130 -6.36 -3.39 -5.84
CA ASN A 130 -7.26 -2.99 -4.76
C ASN A 130 -7.22 -4.00 -3.61
N ASN A 131 -6.02 -4.32 -3.15
CA ASN A 131 -5.81 -5.32 -2.12
C ASN A 131 -4.44 -5.14 -1.47
N PHE A 132 -4.09 -6.05 -0.57
CA PHE A 132 -2.80 -6.06 0.10
C PHE A 132 -2.27 -7.49 0.24
N CYS A 133 -0.96 -7.59 0.45
CA CYS A 133 -0.30 -8.84 0.78
C CYS A 133 0.76 -8.55 1.84
N VAL A 134 0.74 -9.30 2.93
CA VAL A 134 1.74 -9.23 4.00
C VAL A 134 2.57 -10.50 3.96
N GLY A 135 3.88 -10.35 3.83
CA GLY A 135 4.83 -11.46 3.87
C GLY A 135 6.00 -11.13 4.78
N ASP A 136 6.95 -12.05 4.87
CA ASP A 136 8.18 -11.86 5.65
C ASP A 136 9.38 -11.67 4.72
N VAL A 137 10.58 -11.40 5.32
CA VAL A 137 11.80 -11.16 4.56
C VAL A 137 12.18 -12.36 3.68
N LYS A 138 11.89 -13.57 4.12
CA LYS A 138 12.20 -14.80 3.38
C LYS A 138 11.14 -15.17 2.35
N GLU A 139 10.03 -14.44 2.32
CA GLU A 139 8.92 -14.68 1.40
C GLU A 139 8.41 -16.12 1.47
N THR A 140 8.23 -16.60 2.70
CA THR A 140 7.68 -17.94 2.96
C THR A 140 6.22 -18.01 2.49
N ASP A 141 5.67 -19.23 2.42
CA ASP A 141 4.30 -19.43 1.95
C ASP A 141 3.24 -18.91 2.93
N ASP A 142 3.64 -18.45 4.11
CA ASP A 142 2.75 -17.94 5.15
C ASP A 142 2.43 -16.44 4.94
N MET A 143 1.77 -16.15 3.82
CA MET A 143 1.39 -14.78 3.47
C MET A 143 -0.07 -14.50 3.80
N ILE A 144 -0.36 -13.24 4.15
CA ILE A 144 -1.74 -12.79 4.39
C ILE A 144 -2.16 -11.90 3.23
N PHE A 145 -3.24 -12.29 2.56
CA PHE A 145 -3.87 -11.46 1.52
C PHE A 145 -5.17 -10.88 2.06
N GLY A 146 -5.52 -9.70 1.57
CA GLY A 146 -6.81 -9.12 1.86
C GLY A 146 -7.92 -9.86 1.12
N THR A 147 -9.15 -9.63 1.58
CA THR A 147 -10.33 -10.20 0.92
C THR A 147 -10.63 -9.44 -0.36
N LEU A 148 -11.02 -10.17 -1.39
CA LEU A 148 -11.50 -9.58 -2.63
C LEU A 148 -12.90 -9.00 -2.42
N GLN A 149 -13.19 -7.95 -3.15
CA GLN A 149 -14.50 -7.33 -3.15
C GLN A 149 -15.06 -7.27 -4.54
#